data_0c4d5b59c519136e6d252efde7e11d7d
#
_entry.id   0c4d5b59c519136e6d252efde7e11d7d
#
_cell.length_a   1.000
_cell.length_b   1.000
_cell.length_c   1.000
_cell.angle_alpha   90.00
_cell.angle_beta   90.00
_cell.angle_gamma   90.00
#
_symmetry.space_group_name_H-M   'P 1'
#
loop_
_entity.id
_entity.type
_entity.pdbx_description
1 polymer ?
#
loop_
_entity_poly.entity_id
_entity_poly.type
_entity_poly.pdbx_seq_one_letter_code
_entity_poly.pdbx_strand_id
1 'polypeptide(L)'
;MKNRFVLAATAFAFSASLMGATKTGVAHLTEKNAAVAAIERNRNAMTALSDEIWRYAETALKETRSSTALADWAEKKGFRVSRGVAGMPTAFVAEYGEGKPVIGIMGEYDALPGVSQKAQATQEALESGAAGHGCGHNLFGVGSLGAATAIRDLIAAGKLKGTIRFFGTPAEEAVGGKIYMLRDGVFKDVDVMLAWHPGDETQSDTKSTQALVDLMVEFKGRSAHAAFDPWNGRSATDGMEIFTFAVNMMREHIRPSSRMHYAIVNGGEVPNVVPSSARVWIWLRDNERDVVEEMLGRVRKIAEGAALAAGVESTVRMQGGDWNMLVNMSGQRLAWKNLDWLGTIPFTDDEQRFARTIQRDTNVKQEGLVATLKEFEEKPGLPEGGSTDVADVSWNIPTIHLSVTTAPKGAPWHAWPVVACGGMSIGHKGMMHASKALAATMVDLFADPKLITEIRKEFGEKTRGTKYRQYIPDGPPVSPRP
;
A
#
# COMPACT_ATOMS: atom_id res chain seq x y z
N MET A 1 83.01 -19.77 -9.88
CA MET A 1 82.22 -19.42 -8.64
C MET A 1 80.79 -19.14 -9.07
N LYS A 2 79.93 -20.11 -8.80
CA LYS A 2 78.49 -20.05 -9.21
C LYS A 2 77.64 -19.69 -7.98
N ASN A 3 77.07 -18.52 -7.94
CA ASN A 3 76.04 -18.16 -6.91
C ASN A 3 74.63 -18.50 -7.42
N ARG A 4 73.98 -19.45 -6.73
CA ARG A 4 72.54 -19.77 -6.91
C ARG A 4 71.77 -18.92 -5.96
N PHE A 5 70.87 -18.05 -6.49
CA PHE A 5 69.80 -17.40 -5.72
C PHE A 5 68.61 -18.37 -5.67
N VAL A 6 68.20 -18.71 -4.46
CA VAL A 6 66.91 -19.41 -4.17
C VAL A 6 65.83 -18.36 -3.89
N LEU A 7 64.82 -18.29 -4.76
CA LEU A 7 63.61 -17.53 -4.49
C LEU A 7 62.69 -18.36 -3.61
N ALA A 8 62.42 -17.90 -2.40
CA ALA A 8 61.38 -18.45 -1.55
C ALA A 8 60.06 -17.72 -1.88
N ALA A 9 59.11 -18.45 -2.42
CA ALA A 9 57.72 -17.94 -2.63
C ALA A 9 56.93 -18.11 -1.33
N THR A 10 56.64 -17.02 -0.67
CA THR A 10 55.72 -16.96 0.49
C THR A 10 54.28 -16.79 -0.02
N ALA A 11 53.52 -17.87 0.04
CA ALA A 11 52.09 -17.83 -0.22
C ALA A 11 51.35 -17.18 1.00
N PHE A 12 50.83 -15.99 0.84
CA PHE A 12 49.92 -15.38 1.81
C PHE A 12 48.53 -15.96 1.56
N ALA A 13 48.06 -16.82 2.42
CA ALA A 13 46.69 -17.24 2.50
C ALA A 13 45.87 -16.14 3.19
N PHE A 14 45.07 -15.37 2.43
CA PHE A 14 44.08 -14.45 2.97
C PHE A 14 42.88 -15.29 3.45
N SER A 15 42.84 -15.62 4.72
CA SER A 15 41.66 -16.12 5.40
C SER A 15 40.72 -14.96 5.64
N ALA A 16 39.70 -14.79 4.80
CA ALA A 16 38.61 -13.87 5.05
C ALA A 16 37.69 -14.43 6.16
N SER A 17 38.02 -14.13 7.41
CA SER A 17 37.12 -14.32 8.53
C SER A 17 36.10 -13.20 8.52
N LEU A 18 34.97 -13.37 7.80
CA LEU A 18 33.74 -12.67 8.08
C LEU A 18 33.10 -13.27 9.34
N MET A 19 33.65 -12.96 10.50
CA MET A 19 32.94 -13.12 11.77
C MET A 19 32.03 -11.91 11.92
N GLY A 20 30.79 -11.99 11.39
CA GLY A 20 29.71 -11.14 11.83
C GLY A 20 29.52 -11.33 13.34
N ALA A 21 29.62 -10.26 14.11
CA ALA A 21 29.32 -10.26 15.54
C ALA A 21 27.92 -10.87 15.71
N THR A 22 27.83 -12.05 16.30
CA THR A 22 26.55 -12.66 16.70
C THR A 22 25.93 -11.73 17.75
N LYS A 23 24.88 -10.96 17.39
CA LYS A 23 24.05 -10.25 18.36
C LYS A 23 23.45 -11.33 19.27
N THR A 24 24.03 -11.50 20.46
CA THR A 24 23.55 -12.44 21.49
C THR A 24 22.20 -11.96 21.99
N GLY A 25 21.15 -12.78 21.84
CA GLY A 25 19.80 -12.50 22.37
C GLY A 25 18.65 -12.47 21.35
N VAL A 26 18.88 -12.80 20.08
CA VAL A 26 17.79 -12.88 19.09
C VAL A 26 17.00 -14.17 19.31
N ALA A 27 15.71 -14.04 19.62
CA ALA A 27 14.80 -15.18 19.77
C ALA A 27 14.63 -15.94 18.42
N HIS A 28 14.47 -17.27 18.50
CA HIS A 28 14.18 -18.15 17.35
C HIS A 28 15.18 -17.99 16.17
N LEU A 29 16.46 -17.77 16.49
CA LEU A 29 17.49 -17.45 15.51
C LEU A 29 17.66 -18.55 14.45
N THR A 30 17.52 -19.81 14.82
CA THR A 30 17.61 -20.96 13.92
C THR A 30 16.53 -20.91 12.85
N GLU A 31 15.28 -20.68 13.23
CA GLU A 31 14.12 -20.62 12.34
C GLU A 31 14.18 -19.36 11.48
N LYS A 32 14.59 -18.21 12.05
CA LYS A 32 14.80 -16.96 11.30
C LYS A 32 15.88 -17.11 10.22
N ASN A 33 17.01 -17.70 10.56
CA ASN A 33 18.09 -17.99 9.59
C ASN A 33 17.61 -18.94 8.49
N ALA A 34 16.80 -19.95 8.84
CA ALA A 34 16.24 -20.87 7.86
C ALA A 34 15.24 -20.19 6.92
N ALA A 35 14.41 -19.26 7.43
CA ALA A 35 13.49 -18.44 6.63
C ALA A 35 14.26 -17.51 5.68
N VAL A 36 15.26 -16.79 6.18
CA VAL A 36 16.15 -15.93 5.37
C VAL A 36 16.83 -16.73 4.27
N ALA A 37 17.37 -17.91 4.59
CA ALA A 37 18.01 -18.78 3.61
C ALA A 37 17.01 -19.31 2.56
N ALA A 38 15.75 -19.58 2.92
CA ALA A 38 14.71 -19.97 1.98
C ALA A 38 14.37 -18.84 1.00
N ILE A 39 14.28 -17.59 1.48
CA ILE A 39 14.08 -16.41 0.65
C ILE A 39 15.25 -16.22 -0.31
N GLU A 40 16.49 -16.33 0.17
CA GLU A 40 17.69 -16.21 -0.67
C GLU A 40 17.76 -17.27 -1.77
N ARG A 41 17.39 -18.53 -1.47
CA ARG A 41 17.31 -19.58 -2.50
C ARG A 41 16.31 -19.26 -3.61
N ASN A 42 15.27 -18.50 -3.32
CA ASN A 42 14.24 -18.09 -4.28
C ASN A 42 14.53 -16.73 -4.94
N ARG A 43 15.63 -16.03 -4.58
CA ARG A 43 15.95 -14.67 -5.03
C ARG A 43 15.72 -14.46 -6.53
N ASN A 44 16.37 -15.26 -7.37
CA ASN A 44 16.29 -15.09 -8.83
C ASN A 44 14.87 -15.28 -9.36
N ALA A 45 14.14 -16.23 -8.81
CA ALA A 45 12.76 -16.50 -9.22
C ALA A 45 11.80 -15.41 -8.72
N MET A 46 12.00 -14.85 -7.52
CA MET A 46 11.26 -13.71 -7.01
C MET A 46 11.54 -12.45 -7.83
N THR A 47 12.80 -12.18 -8.15
CA THR A 47 13.18 -11.05 -9.01
C THR A 47 12.53 -11.17 -10.38
N ALA A 48 12.59 -12.33 -11.01
CA ALA A 48 11.97 -12.57 -12.31
C ALA A 48 10.44 -12.36 -12.28
N LEU A 49 9.77 -12.84 -11.23
CA LEU A 49 8.32 -12.65 -11.04
C LEU A 49 7.97 -11.15 -10.85
N SER A 50 8.76 -10.43 -10.06
CA SER A 50 8.58 -8.98 -9.87
C SER A 50 8.76 -8.21 -11.18
N ASP A 51 9.79 -8.56 -11.97
CA ASP A 51 10.06 -7.96 -13.28
C ASP A 51 8.96 -8.28 -14.30
N GLU A 52 8.35 -9.45 -14.19
CA GLU A 52 7.22 -9.84 -15.02
C GLU A 52 5.99 -8.98 -14.70
N ILE A 53 5.64 -8.83 -13.42
CA ILE A 53 4.54 -7.97 -12.95
C ILE A 53 4.83 -6.49 -13.30
N TRP A 54 6.07 -6.04 -13.10
CA TRP A 54 6.50 -4.70 -13.48
C TRP A 54 6.23 -4.39 -14.96
N ARG A 55 6.50 -5.36 -15.87
CA ARG A 55 6.21 -5.19 -17.30
C ARG A 55 4.73 -5.28 -17.63
N TYR A 56 3.95 -6.02 -16.87
CA TYR A 56 2.50 -6.09 -17.06
C TYR A 56 1.84 -4.76 -16.76
N ALA A 57 2.21 -4.09 -15.68
CA ALA A 57 1.73 -2.79 -15.24
C ALA A 57 0.20 -2.66 -15.39
N GLU A 58 -0.53 -3.65 -14.88
CA GLU A 58 -1.99 -3.73 -14.97
C GLU A 58 -2.63 -2.88 -13.89
N THR A 59 -3.58 -2.03 -14.27
CA THR A 59 -4.28 -1.12 -13.33
C THR A 59 -5.42 -1.83 -12.58
N ALA A 60 -5.97 -1.15 -11.58
CA ALA A 60 -7.02 -1.63 -10.70
C ALA A 60 -8.11 -2.46 -11.38
N LEU A 61 -8.41 -3.65 -10.84
CA LEU A 61 -9.33 -4.68 -11.33
C LEU A 61 -9.00 -5.27 -12.72
N LYS A 62 -7.86 -4.90 -13.31
CA LYS A 62 -7.36 -5.43 -14.58
C LYS A 62 -6.08 -6.27 -14.42
N GLU A 63 -5.66 -6.54 -13.20
CA GLU A 63 -4.41 -7.23 -12.83
C GLU A 63 -4.47 -8.74 -13.11
N THR A 64 -4.97 -9.14 -14.27
CA THR A 64 -5.27 -10.55 -14.58
C THR A 64 -4.02 -11.40 -14.71
N ARG A 65 -2.97 -10.90 -15.37
CA ARG A 65 -1.68 -11.59 -15.53
C ARG A 65 -0.91 -11.58 -14.21
N SER A 66 -0.87 -10.43 -13.53
CA SER A 66 -0.18 -10.24 -12.26
C SER A 66 -0.73 -11.16 -11.17
N SER A 67 -2.05 -11.17 -10.98
CA SER A 67 -2.72 -12.06 -10.02
C SER A 67 -2.54 -13.53 -10.37
N THR A 68 -2.61 -13.90 -11.66
CA THR A 68 -2.39 -15.27 -12.12
C THR A 68 -0.96 -15.71 -11.83
N ALA A 69 0.04 -14.88 -12.14
CA ALA A 69 1.45 -15.21 -11.91
C ALA A 69 1.76 -15.44 -10.43
N LEU A 70 1.22 -14.59 -9.53
CA LEU A 70 1.36 -14.75 -8.07
C LEU A 70 0.63 -15.99 -7.56
N ALA A 71 -0.60 -16.22 -8.01
CA ALA A 71 -1.41 -17.36 -7.58
C ALA A 71 -0.80 -18.70 -8.08
N ASP A 72 -0.32 -18.76 -9.32
CA ASP A 72 0.38 -19.94 -9.87
C ASP A 72 1.71 -20.21 -9.13
N TRP A 73 2.44 -19.15 -8.74
CA TRP A 73 3.60 -19.31 -7.87
C TRP A 73 3.20 -19.97 -6.55
N ALA A 74 2.15 -19.46 -5.90
CA ALA A 74 1.68 -20.02 -4.63
C ALA A 74 1.27 -21.51 -4.78
N GLU A 75 0.54 -21.86 -5.84
CA GLU A 75 0.15 -23.26 -6.12
C GLU A 75 1.38 -24.16 -6.33
N LYS A 76 2.36 -23.70 -7.13
CA LYS A 76 3.64 -24.41 -7.35
C LYS A 76 4.42 -24.61 -6.06
N LYS A 77 4.26 -23.69 -5.09
CA LYS A 77 4.85 -23.82 -3.75
C LYS A 77 3.98 -24.63 -2.78
N GLY A 78 2.86 -25.19 -3.22
CA GLY A 78 2.01 -26.11 -2.45
C GLY A 78 0.97 -25.44 -1.55
N PHE A 79 0.66 -24.16 -1.75
CA PHE A 79 -0.49 -23.54 -1.12
C PHE A 79 -1.80 -24.01 -1.74
N ARG A 80 -2.86 -24.07 -0.95
CA ARG A 80 -4.24 -24.13 -1.46
C ARG A 80 -4.66 -22.74 -1.88
N VAL A 81 -4.99 -22.55 -3.16
CA VAL A 81 -5.33 -21.23 -3.70
C VAL A 81 -6.81 -21.14 -4.02
N SER A 82 -7.48 -20.11 -3.50
CA SER A 82 -8.85 -19.73 -3.82
C SER A 82 -8.83 -18.42 -4.61
N ARG A 83 -9.24 -18.47 -5.88
CA ARG A 83 -9.22 -17.31 -6.80
C ARG A 83 -10.60 -16.67 -6.89
N GLY A 84 -10.66 -15.40 -7.28
CA GLY A 84 -11.91 -14.67 -7.52
C GLY A 84 -12.70 -14.37 -6.24
N VAL A 85 -12.02 -14.18 -5.10
CA VAL A 85 -12.68 -13.88 -3.83
C VAL A 85 -13.27 -12.47 -3.81
N ALA A 86 -14.27 -12.24 -2.98
CA ALA A 86 -14.98 -10.96 -2.84
C ALA A 86 -15.51 -10.37 -4.17
N GLY A 87 -15.88 -11.25 -5.13
CA GLY A 87 -16.39 -10.82 -6.44
C GLY A 87 -15.35 -10.13 -7.33
N MET A 88 -14.07 -10.16 -6.98
CA MET A 88 -12.95 -9.63 -7.77
C MET A 88 -12.18 -10.78 -8.44
N PRO A 89 -12.23 -10.93 -9.76
CA PRO A 89 -11.52 -12.00 -10.47
C PRO A 89 -10.01 -12.03 -10.21
N THR A 90 -9.43 -10.88 -9.89
CA THR A 90 -8.00 -10.71 -9.63
C THR A 90 -7.60 -10.85 -8.16
N ALA A 91 -8.56 -10.96 -7.22
CA ALA A 91 -8.29 -11.24 -5.82
C ALA A 91 -8.16 -12.74 -5.55
N PHE A 92 -7.24 -13.15 -4.67
CA PHE A 92 -7.08 -14.54 -4.29
C PHE A 92 -6.55 -14.72 -2.87
N VAL A 93 -6.73 -15.92 -2.33
CA VAL A 93 -6.14 -16.34 -1.04
C VAL A 93 -5.34 -17.61 -1.27
N ALA A 94 -4.10 -17.62 -0.76
CA ALA A 94 -3.23 -18.79 -0.74
C ALA A 94 -2.97 -19.22 0.70
N GLU A 95 -3.38 -20.41 1.08
CA GLU A 95 -3.32 -20.92 2.45
C GLU A 95 -2.46 -22.18 2.56
N TYR A 96 -1.67 -22.27 3.64
CA TYR A 96 -0.91 -23.46 3.98
C TYR A 96 -0.86 -23.70 5.50
N GLY A 97 -0.85 -24.97 5.89
CA GLY A 97 -0.89 -25.39 7.30
C GLY A 97 -2.31 -25.58 7.82
N GLU A 98 -2.42 -25.77 9.13
CA GLU A 98 -3.69 -25.98 9.82
C GLU A 98 -3.64 -25.51 11.27
N GLY A 99 -4.80 -25.16 11.83
CA GLY A 99 -4.93 -24.74 13.22
C GLY A 99 -4.39 -23.33 13.48
N LYS A 100 -4.24 -23.04 14.76
CA LYS A 100 -3.79 -21.73 15.27
C LYS A 100 -2.30 -21.71 15.57
N PRO A 101 -1.64 -20.51 15.49
CA PRO A 101 -2.22 -19.25 15.07
C PRO A 101 -2.45 -19.20 13.55
N VAL A 102 -3.38 -18.33 13.10
CA VAL A 102 -3.56 -17.98 11.70
C VAL A 102 -2.92 -16.61 11.47
N ILE A 103 -1.80 -16.59 10.77
CA ILE A 103 -1.09 -15.36 10.43
C ILE A 103 -1.38 -15.02 8.96
N GLY A 104 -1.86 -13.80 8.73
CA GLY A 104 -2.12 -13.28 7.41
C GLY A 104 -1.00 -12.37 6.92
N ILE A 105 -0.77 -12.35 5.61
CA ILE A 105 0.10 -11.37 4.96
C ILE A 105 -0.55 -10.93 3.65
N MET A 106 -0.60 -9.62 3.42
CA MET A 106 -1.18 -9.01 2.22
C MET A 106 -0.11 -8.72 1.19
N GLY A 107 -0.52 -8.70 -0.09
CA GLY A 107 0.33 -8.29 -1.19
C GLY A 107 -0.48 -7.64 -2.30
N GLU A 108 -0.08 -6.43 -2.70
CA GLU A 108 -0.65 -5.63 -3.77
C GLU A 108 0.13 -5.84 -5.07
N TYR A 109 -0.51 -5.56 -6.22
CA TYR A 109 0.11 -5.76 -7.55
C TYR A 109 -0.55 -4.92 -8.65
N ASP A 110 -1.35 -3.93 -8.31
CA ASP A 110 -1.91 -2.96 -9.25
C ASP A 110 -0.92 -1.84 -9.59
N ALA A 111 -1.07 -1.27 -10.77
CA ALA A 111 -0.24 -0.20 -11.32
C ALA A 111 -1.07 1.08 -11.54
N LEU A 112 -0.36 2.18 -11.69
CA LEU A 112 -0.95 3.51 -11.93
C LEU A 112 -0.97 3.84 -13.43
N PRO A 113 -2.05 4.46 -13.93
CA PRO A 113 -2.11 4.89 -15.33
C PRO A 113 -1.13 6.02 -15.65
N GLY A 114 -0.61 6.06 -16.88
CA GLY A 114 0.12 7.19 -17.42
C GLY A 114 1.56 7.41 -16.92
N VAL A 115 2.11 6.51 -16.09
CA VAL A 115 3.45 6.66 -15.50
C VAL A 115 4.46 5.62 -15.98
N SER A 116 4.24 5.07 -17.19
CA SER A 116 5.18 4.13 -17.81
C SER A 116 6.60 4.69 -17.89
N GLN A 117 7.60 3.86 -17.53
CA GLN A 117 8.99 4.28 -17.43
C GLN A 117 9.93 3.11 -17.68
N LYS A 118 11.06 3.37 -18.32
CA LYS A 118 12.18 2.41 -18.41
C LYS A 118 12.94 2.32 -17.08
N ALA A 119 13.57 1.18 -16.82
CA ALA A 119 14.43 0.98 -15.66
C ALA A 119 15.78 1.72 -15.83
N GLN A 120 15.74 3.05 -15.86
CA GLN A 120 16.90 3.94 -16.07
C GLN A 120 16.77 5.23 -15.25
N ALA A 121 17.89 5.92 -15.02
CA ALA A 121 17.94 7.10 -14.16
C ALA A 121 17.37 8.39 -14.76
N THR A 122 16.97 8.36 -16.03
CA THR A 122 16.38 9.49 -16.77
C THR A 122 14.93 9.18 -17.15
N GLN A 123 14.08 10.19 -17.20
CA GLN A 123 12.68 10.02 -17.55
C GLN A 123 12.54 9.64 -19.03
N GLU A 124 12.06 8.46 -19.28
CA GLU A 124 11.74 7.96 -20.64
C GLU A 124 10.70 6.84 -20.50
N ALA A 125 9.52 7.05 -21.04
CA ALA A 125 8.46 6.06 -21.01
C ALA A 125 8.89 4.77 -21.75
N LEU A 126 8.57 3.61 -21.17
CA LEU A 126 8.70 2.32 -21.88
C LEU A 126 7.70 2.26 -23.03
N GLU A 127 6.47 2.75 -22.76
CA GLU A 127 5.40 2.92 -23.74
C GLU A 127 4.64 4.20 -23.41
N SER A 128 4.49 5.11 -24.37
CA SER A 128 3.89 6.43 -24.17
C SER A 128 2.45 6.32 -23.68
N GLY A 129 2.13 6.97 -22.55
CA GLY A 129 0.78 6.98 -21.96
C GLY A 129 0.37 5.69 -21.27
N ALA A 130 1.21 4.64 -21.28
CA ALA A 130 0.91 3.39 -20.61
C ALA A 130 1.07 3.49 -19.09
N ALA A 131 0.57 2.48 -18.37
CA ALA A 131 0.68 2.38 -16.93
C ALA A 131 2.09 1.97 -16.46
N GLY A 132 2.38 2.17 -15.18
CA GLY A 132 3.61 1.76 -14.53
C GLY A 132 3.43 1.59 -13.02
N HIS A 133 4.30 0.82 -12.38
CA HIS A 133 4.28 0.60 -10.94
C HIS A 133 4.87 1.80 -10.18
N GLY A 134 4.15 2.94 -10.21
CA GLY A 134 4.55 4.18 -9.55
C GLY A 134 4.46 4.17 -8.03
N CYS A 135 3.93 3.09 -7.45
CA CYS A 135 3.89 2.81 -6.01
C CYS A 135 4.71 1.57 -5.63
N GLY A 136 5.27 0.84 -6.62
CA GLY A 136 6.13 -0.31 -6.40
C GLY A 136 5.38 -1.60 -6.01
N HIS A 137 4.09 -1.73 -6.32
CA HIS A 137 3.29 -2.90 -5.95
C HIS A 137 3.77 -4.20 -6.60
N ASN A 138 4.51 -4.14 -7.72
CA ASN A 138 5.22 -5.31 -8.26
C ASN A 138 6.20 -5.93 -7.26
N LEU A 139 6.83 -5.09 -6.42
CA LEU A 139 7.74 -5.52 -5.34
C LEU A 139 6.94 -5.99 -4.13
N PHE A 140 5.85 -5.26 -3.78
CA PHE A 140 5.02 -5.54 -2.61
C PHE A 140 4.44 -6.96 -2.66
N GLY A 141 3.73 -7.31 -3.71
CA GLY A 141 3.09 -8.62 -3.85
C GLY A 141 4.10 -9.77 -3.78
N VAL A 142 5.21 -9.64 -4.52
CA VAL A 142 6.23 -10.69 -4.58
C VAL A 142 7.01 -10.80 -3.27
N GLY A 143 7.36 -9.69 -2.62
CA GLY A 143 8.05 -9.67 -1.33
C GLY A 143 7.24 -10.37 -0.24
N SER A 144 5.95 -10.07 -0.16
CA SER A 144 5.01 -10.71 0.76
C SER A 144 4.84 -12.22 0.48
N LEU A 145 4.69 -12.60 -0.78
CA LEU A 145 4.55 -14.01 -1.16
C LEU A 145 5.84 -14.81 -0.91
N GLY A 146 7.00 -14.18 -1.10
CA GLY A 146 8.29 -14.76 -0.74
C GLY A 146 8.41 -15.05 0.76
N ALA A 147 7.96 -14.11 1.61
CA ALA A 147 7.90 -14.29 3.06
C ALA A 147 6.93 -15.41 3.45
N ALA A 148 5.72 -15.43 2.89
CA ALA A 148 4.74 -16.50 3.11
C ALA A 148 5.30 -17.88 2.71
N THR A 149 6.02 -17.95 1.58
CA THR A 149 6.65 -19.18 1.09
C THR A 149 7.71 -19.71 2.07
N ALA A 150 8.54 -18.83 2.65
CA ALA A 150 9.54 -19.21 3.63
C ALA A 150 8.90 -19.76 4.92
N ILE A 151 7.80 -19.17 5.38
CA ILE A 151 7.04 -19.67 6.53
C ILE A 151 6.39 -21.02 6.20
N ARG A 152 5.83 -21.18 5.01
CA ARG A 152 5.27 -22.45 4.54
C ARG A 152 6.34 -23.56 4.58
N ASP A 153 7.58 -23.27 4.16
CA ASP A 153 8.68 -24.22 4.22
C ASP A 153 8.98 -24.67 5.66
N LEU A 154 8.92 -23.76 6.63
CA LEU A 154 9.13 -24.07 8.05
C LEU A 154 7.95 -24.88 8.64
N ILE A 155 6.72 -24.59 8.25
CA ILE A 155 5.53 -25.38 8.66
C ILE A 155 5.64 -26.80 8.06
N ALA A 156 5.96 -26.91 6.77
CA ALA A 156 6.13 -28.20 6.10
C ALA A 156 7.24 -29.06 6.72
N ALA A 157 8.31 -28.41 7.23
CA ALA A 157 9.41 -29.08 7.94
C ALA A 157 9.09 -29.38 9.42
N GLY A 158 7.89 -29.11 9.90
CA GLY A 158 7.46 -29.31 11.30
C GLY A 158 8.14 -28.38 12.31
N LYS A 159 8.82 -27.32 11.86
CA LYS A 159 9.52 -26.34 12.71
C LYS A 159 8.59 -25.28 13.28
N LEU A 160 7.50 -24.98 12.59
CA LEU A 160 6.43 -24.10 13.04
C LEU A 160 5.08 -24.85 12.95
N LYS A 161 4.11 -24.42 13.75
CA LYS A 161 2.73 -24.96 13.74
C LYS A 161 1.74 -23.81 13.59
N GLY A 162 0.68 -24.00 12.83
CA GLY A 162 -0.37 -23.03 12.56
C GLY A 162 -0.63 -22.88 11.08
N THR A 163 -1.28 -21.77 10.70
CA THR A 163 -1.73 -21.50 9.34
C THR A 163 -1.13 -20.18 8.85
N ILE A 164 -0.49 -20.19 7.69
CA ILE A 164 -0.10 -18.98 6.94
C ILE A 164 -1.10 -18.74 5.81
N ARG A 165 -1.62 -17.52 5.70
CA ARG A 165 -2.45 -17.07 4.57
C ARG A 165 -1.82 -15.88 3.88
N PHE A 166 -1.54 -16.02 2.60
CA PHE A 166 -1.23 -14.89 1.73
C PHE A 166 -2.53 -14.42 1.06
N PHE A 167 -2.77 -13.12 1.12
CA PHE A 167 -3.91 -12.46 0.48
C PHE A 167 -3.41 -11.63 -0.69
N GLY A 168 -3.74 -12.03 -1.90
CA GLY A 168 -3.55 -11.21 -3.09
C GLY A 168 -4.65 -10.17 -3.16
N THR A 169 -4.28 -8.92 -2.93
CA THR A 169 -5.19 -7.78 -2.73
C THR A 169 -5.07 -6.80 -3.89
N PRO A 170 -5.95 -6.88 -4.91
CA PRO A 170 -5.93 -6.00 -6.07
C PRO A 170 -6.53 -4.64 -5.76
N ALA A 171 -6.32 -3.70 -6.68
CA ALA A 171 -7.08 -2.44 -6.82
C ALA A 171 -6.97 -1.50 -5.60
N GLU A 172 -5.80 -1.41 -4.97
CA GLU A 172 -5.53 -0.47 -3.89
C GLU A 172 -5.64 0.97 -4.38
N GLU A 173 -5.02 1.29 -5.51
CA GLU A 173 -4.82 2.63 -6.06
C GLU A 173 -6.11 3.37 -6.45
N ALA A 174 -7.24 2.67 -6.55
CA ALA A 174 -8.43 3.30 -7.11
C ALA A 174 -9.78 2.77 -6.60
N VAL A 175 -9.82 1.61 -5.97
CA VAL A 175 -11.09 0.94 -5.62
C VAL A 175 -11.18 0.60 -4.12
N GLY A 176 -10.03 0.40 -3.46
CA GLY A 176 -10.00 -0.09 -2.08
C GLY A 176 -10.40 -1.58 -2.02
N GLY A 177 -9.73 -2.43 -2.80
CA GLY A 177 -10.07 -3.85 -2.94
C GLY A 177 -10.13 -4.60 -1.61
N LYS A 178 -9.28 -4.24 -0.63
CA LYS A 178 -9.27 -4.84 0.71
C LYS A 178 -10.55 -4.56 1.50
N ILE A 179 -11.23 -3.43 1.25
CA ILE A 179 -12.49 -3.09 1.91
C ILE A 179 -13.61 -4.05 1.44
N TYR A 180 -13.63 -4.40 0.15
CA TYR A 180 -14.54 -5.41 -0.37
C TYR A 180 -14.23 -6.81 0.17
N MET A 181 -12.93 -7.15 0.30
CA MET A 181 -12.51 -8.41 0.94
C MET A 181 -12.91 -8.47 2.42
N LEU A 182 -12.83 -7.35 3.16
CA LEU A 182 -13.34 -7.23 4.54
C LEU A 182 -14.85 -7.44 4.59
N ARG A 183 -15.60 -6.75 3.73
CA ARG A 183 -17.07 -6.85 3.66
C ARG A 183 -17.52 -8.30 3.46
N ASP A 184 -16.84 -9.03 2.60
CA ASP A 184 -17.19 -10.40 2.24
C ASP A 184 -16.53 -11.44 3.16
N GLY A 185 -15.86 -11.00 4.24
CA GLY A 185 -15.32 -11.88 5.29
C GLY A 185 -14.09 -12.69 4.88
N VAL A 186 -13.36 -12.27 3.83
CA VAL A 186 -12.18 -13.00 3.32
C VAL A 186 -11.06 -13.10 4.36
N PHE A 187 -10.92 -12.09 5.22
CA PHE A 187 -9.89 -12.05 6.28
C PHE A 187 -10.34 -12.71 7.60
N LYS A 188 -11.47 -13.40 7.60
CA LYS A 188 -12.00 -14.02 8.82
C LYS A 188 -10.99 -14.96 9.48
N ASP A 189 -11.00 -14.98 10.81
CA ASP A 189 -10.20 -15.86 11.69
C ASP A 189 -8.69 -15.61 11.65
N VAL A 190 -8.19 -14.54 11.01
CA VAL A 190 -6.79 -14.12 11.08
C VAL A 190 -6.49 -13.53 12.46
N ASP A 191 -5.41 -13.99 13.10
CA ASP A 191 -5.01 -13.54 14.44
C ASP A 191 -4.19 -12.25 14.40
N VAL A 192 -3.27 -12.16 13.42
CA VAL A 192 -2.43 -10.98 13.14
C VAL A 192 -2.23 -10.90 11.63
N MET A 193 -2.34 -9.69 11.09
CA MET A 193 -2.05 -9.39 9.69
C MET A 193 -0.71 -8.69 9.55
N LEU A 194 0.04 -8.99 8.49
CA LEU A 194 1.25 -8.27 8.12
C LEU A 194 1.09 -7.65 6.73
N ALA A 195 1.72 -6.51 6.56
CA ALA A 195 1.90 -5.86 5.27
C ALA A 195 3.22 -5.08 5.27
N TRP A 196 3.68 -4.68 4.09
CA TRP A 196 4.77 -3.75 3.93
C TRP A 196 4.52 -2.83 2.75
N HIS A 197 5.21 -1.72 2.67
CA HIS A 197 5.13 -0.86 1.51
C HIS A 197 6.53 -0.50 1.00
N PRO A 198 6.77 -0.47 -0.32
CA PRO A 198 7.92 0.18 -0.90
C PRO A 198 8.04 1.62 -0.39
N GLY A 199 9.26 2.06 -0.04
CA GLY A 199 9.48 3.36 0.57
C GLY A 199 10.80 3.99 0.13
N ASP A 200 11.06 5.19 0.64
CA ASP A 200 12.33 5.88 0.49
C ASP A 200 13.22 5.79 1.76
N GLU A 201 12.65 5.19 2.82
CA GLU A 201 13.33 4.83 4.07
C GLU A 201 12.91 3.43 4.53
N THR A 202 13.77 2.78 5.33
CA THR A 202 13.42 1.52 5.99
C THR A 202 13.01 1.80 7.43
N GLN A 203 11.78 1.41 7.79
CA GLN A 203 11.20 1.63 9.12
C GLN A 203 10.11 0.63 9.44
N SER A 204 9.79 0.49 10.72
CA SER A 204 8.52 -0.04 11.19
C SER A 204 7.56 1.14 11.35
N ASP A 205 6.38 1.07 10.76
CA ASP A 205 5.52 2.24 10.60
C ASP A 205 4.75 2.56 11.89
N THR A 206 5.29 3.50 12.65
CA THR A 206 4.70 3.99 13.91
C THR A 206 3.77 5.20 13.70
N LYS A 207 3.62 5.67 12.46
CA LYS A 207 2.73 6.76 12.08
C LYS A 207 1.47 6.23 11.41
N SER A 208 0.36 6.91 11.65
CA SER A 208 -0.91 6.62 10.97
C SER A 208 -0.90 7.18 9.54
N THR A 209 -1.86 6.76 8.73
CA THR A 209 -2.21 7.35 7.43
C THR A 209 -3.36 8.32 7.58
N GLN A 210 -3.74 9.03 6.52
CA GLN A 210 -4.93 9.88 6.52
C GLN A 210 -6.19 9.07 6.24
N ALA A 211 -7.29 9.41 6.93
CA ALA A 211 -8.62 8.98 6.54
C ALA A 211 -9.11 9.78 5.33
N LEU A 212 -9.83 9.13 4.44
CA LEU A 212 -10.37 9.69 3.20
C LEU A 212 -11.82 9.30 3.00
N VAL A 213 -12.63 10.22 2.46
CA VAL A 213 -13.93 9.90 1.86
C VAL A 213 -14.01 10.54 0.49
N ASP A 214 -14.39 9.74 -0.50
CA ASP A 214 -14.61 10.10 -1.90
C ASP A 214 -16.09 10.13 -2.23
N LEU A 215 -16.59 11.26 -2.73
CA LEU A 215 -17.99 11.51 -2.97
C LEU A 215 -18.24 12.09 -4.37
N MET A 216 -19.32 11.62 -5.00
CA MET A 216 -19.94 12.30 -6.14
C MET A 216 -21.23 13.00 -5.65
N VAL A 217 -21.28 14.32 -5.83
CA VAL A 217 -22.46 15.13 -5.54
C VAL A 217 -23.11 15.47 -6.88
N GLU A 218 -24.35 15.04 -7.06
CA GLU A 218 -25.12 15.22 -8.29
C GLU A 218 -26.32 16.11 -8.02
N PHE A 219 -26.56 17.06 -8.93
CA PHE A 219 -27.76 17.93 -8.93
C PHE A 219 -28.57 17.61 -10.17
N LYS A 220 -29.91 17.52 -9.98
CA LYS A 220 -30.87 17.25 -11.04
C LYS A 220 -31.92 18.33 -11.06
N GLY A 221 -31.98 19.06 -12.16
CA GLY A 221 -32.91 20.14 -12.44
C GLY A 221 -33.87 19.82 -13.59
N ARG A 222 -34.30 20.83 -14.26
CA ARG A 222 -35.22 20.75 -15.39
C ARG A 222 -34.78 21.72 -16.50
N SER A 223 -34.60 21.21 -17.70
CA SER A 223 -34.26 22.04 -18.87
C SER A 223 -35.40 22.93 -19.32
N ALA A 224 -35.05 24.09 -19.88
CA ALA A 224 -35.90 25.00 -20.59
C ALA A 224 -35.07 25.82 -21.58
N HIS A 225 -35.71 26.51 -22.51
CA HIS A 225 -35.01 27.44 -23.41
C HIS A 225 -34.58 28.69 -22.62
N ALA A 226 -33.27 28.94 -22.52
CA ALA A 226 -32.72 29.96 -21.63
C ALA A 226 -33.18 31.41 -21.96
N ALA A 227 -33.55 31.70 -23.23
CA ALA A 227 -34.02 33.03 -23.62
C ALA A 227 -35.53 33.12 -23.79
N PHE A 228 -36.23 32.00 -24.08
CA PHE A 228 -37.64 32.03 -24.42
C PHE A 228 -38.56 31.79 -23.20
N ASP A 229 -38.26 30.77 -22.39
CA ASP A 229 -39.11 30.37 -21.27
C ASP A 229 -38.31 29.87 -20.04
N PRO A 230 -37.23 30.57 -19.60
CA PRO A 230 -36.34 30.11 -18.52
C PRO A 230 -37.05 29.85 -17.20
N TRP A 231 -38.19 30.52 -16.96
CA TRP A 231 -39.01 30.32 -15.74
C TRP A 231 -39.59 28.88 -15.62
N ASN A 232 -39.70 28.15 -16.73
CA ASN A 232 -40.08 26.75 -16.75
C ASN A 232 -38.91 25.80 -16.39
N GLY A 233 -37.67 26.28 -16.42
CA GLY A 233 -36.46 25.56 -16.05
C GLY A 233 -36.16 25.58 -14.55
N ARG A 234 -35.26 24.72 -14.14
CA ARG A 234 -34.55 24.75 -12.84
C ARG A 234 -33.12 24.33 -13.10
N SER A 235 -32.18 25.23 -12.87
CA SER A 235 -30.78 25.01 -13.22
C SER A 235 -30.08 24.11 -12.18
N ALA A 236 -29.61 22.96 -12.59
CA ALA A 236 -28.75 22.10 -11.77
C ALA A 236 -27.41 22.77 -11.47
N THR A 237 -26.92 23.62 -12.38
CA THR A 237 -25.67 24.38 -12.20
C THR A 237 -25.81 25.40 -11.07
N ASP A 238 -26.97 26.03 -10.90
CA ASP A 238 -27.19 26.95 -9.76
C ASP A 238 -27.07 26.21 -8.42
N GLY A 239 -27.65 25.00 -8.33
CA GLY A 239 -27.45 24.12 -7.15
C GLY A 239 -26.01 23.77 -6.91
N MET A 240 -25.26 23.44 -7.98
CA MET A 240 -23.84 23.16 -7.91
C MET A 240 -23.01 24.38 -7.47
N GLU A 241 -23.29 25.57 -7.98
CA GLU A 241 -22.58 26.80 -7.62
C GLU A 241 -22.80 27.17 -6.15
N ILE A 242 -24.05 27.10 -5.67
CA ILE A 242 -24.39 27.31 -4.26
C ILE A 242 -23.67 26.30 -3.39
N PHE A 243 -23.61 25.02 -3.80
CA PHE A 243 -22.92 23.95 -3.09
C PHE A 243 -21.42 24.24 -2.99
N THR A 244 -20.75 24.52 -4.10
CA THR A 244 -19.30 24.76 -4.13
C THR A 244 -18.93 26.01 -3.35
N PHE A 245 -19.76 27.06 -3.39
CA PHE A 245 -19.58 28.26 -2.60
C PHE A 245 -19.68 27.96 -1.09
N ALA A 246 -20.69 27.24 -0.66
CA ALA A 246 -20.92 26.88 0.74
C ALA A 246 -19.83 25.91 1.26
N VAL A 247 -19.36 24.98 0.43
CA VAL A 247 -18.20 24.10 0.72
C VAL A 247 -16.93 24.93 0.93
N ASN A 248 -16.69 25.96 0.13
CA ASN A 248 -15.55 26.86 0.30
C ASN A 248 -15.65 27.67 1.60
N MET A 249 -16.83 28.13 1.99
CA MET A 249 -17.05 28.76 3.30
C MET A 249 -16.82 27.79 4.47
N MET A 250 -17.18 26.53 4.31
CA MET A 250 -16.92 25.50 5.32
C MET A 250 -15.43 25.36 5.66
N ARG A 251 -14.49 25.68 4.73
CA ARG A 251 -13.05 25.59 4.94
C ARG A 251 -12.54 26.43 6.11
N GLU A 252 -13.20 27.52 6.45
CA GLU A 252 -12.81 28.37 7.59
C GLU A 252 -13.11 27.70 8.94
N HIS A 253 -13.95 26.66 8.93
CA HIS A 253 -14.47 26.03 10.13
C HIS A 253 -14.17 24.52 10.19
N ILE A 254 -13.06 24.10 9.59
CA ILE A 254 -12.52 22.74 9.69
C ILE A 254 -11.16 22.76 10.37
N ARG A 255 -10.69 21.59 10.84
CA ARG A 255 -9.40 21.49 11.54
C ARG A 255 -8.22 21.77 10.58
N PRO A 256 -7.08 22.28 11.07
CA PRO A 256 -5.89 22.49 10.24
C PRO A 256 -5.37 21.21 9.56
N SER A 257 -5.63 20.03 10.13
CA SER A 257 -5.32 18.72 9.57
C SER A 257 -6.24 18.34 8.41
N SER A 258 -7.45 18.89 8.35
CA SER A 258 -8.44 18.55 7.33
C SER A 258 -8.06 19.11 5.95
N ARG A 259 -8.40 18.35 4.91
CA ARG A 259 -8.29 18.77 3.51
C ARG A 259 -9.59 18.46 2.78
N MET A 260 -9.94 19.37 1.88
CA MET A 260 -11.15 19.24 1.07
C MET A 260 -10.88 19.78 -0.32
N HIS A 261 -10.96 18.91 -1.33
CA HIS A 261 -10.73 19.25 -2.73
C HIS A 261 -11.88 18.75 -3.58
N TYR A 262 -12.23 19.51 -4.62
CA TYR A 262 -13.24 19.06 -5.57
C TYR A 262 -12.88 19.41 -7.00
N ALA A 263 -13.48 18.67 -7.91
CA ALA A 263 -13.50 18.95 -9.35
C ALA A 263 -14.95 19.04 -9.84
N ILE A 264 -15.24 19.99 -10.71
CA ILE A 264 -16.52 20.04 -11.42
C ILE A 264 -16.42 19.05 -12.59
N VAL A 265 -17.25 18.00 -12.54
CA VAL A 265 -17.26 16.93 -13.55
C VAL A 265 -18.24 17.28 -14.68
N ASN A 266 -19.34 17.95 -14.34
CA ASN A 266 -20.32 18.44 -15.29
C ASN A 266 -20.94 19.74 -14.73
N GLY A 267 -20.91 20.82 -15.50
CA GLY A 267 -21.49 22.13 -15.14
C GLY A 267 -22.52 22.65 -16.16
N GLY A 268 -23.05 21.78 -17.01
CA GLY A 268 -23.90 22.13 -18.15
C GLY A 268 -23.19 22.01 -19.49
N GLU A 269 -23.92 22.04 -20.61
CA GLU A 269 -23.36 21.77 -21.95
C GLU A 269 -23.34 23.03 -22.84
N VAL A 270 -24.43 23.76 -22.90
CA VAL A 270 -24.59 24.93 -23.77
C VAL A 270 -25.36 26.06 -23.07
N PRO A 271 -25.04 27.35 -23.33
CA PRO A 271 -25.61 28.47 -22.57
C PRO A 271 -27.05 28.80 -22.93
N ASN A 272 -27.60 28.32 -24.04
CA ASN A 272 -28.96 28.55 -24.47
C ASN A 272 -29.98 27.52 -23.94
N VAL A 273 -29.55 26.58 -23.10
CA VAL A 273 -30.39 25.57 -22.43
C VAL A 273 -30.13 25.64 -20.92
N VAL A 274 -31.19 25.75 -20.13
CA VAL A 274 -31.10 25.62 -18.66
C VAL A 274 -30.60 24.23 -18.31
N PRO A 275 -29.44 24.07 -17.61
CA PRO A 275 -28.86 22.78 -17.32
C PRO A 275 -29.73 21.91 -16.41
N SER A 276 -30.03 20.69 -16.85
CA SER A 276 -30.80 19.72 -16.04
C SER A 276 -29.95 18.79 -15.20
N SER A 277 -28.62 18.82 -15.37
CA SER A 277 -27.66 17.97 -14.63
C SER A 277 -26.38 18.74 -14.35
N ALA A 278 -25.88 18.62 -13.13
CA ALA A 278 -24.54 19.07 -12.74
C ALA A 278 -23.92 18.08 -11.75
N ARG A 279 -22.60 17.94 -11.77
CA ARG A 279 -21.88 16.99 -10.90
C ARG A 279 -20.58 17.57 -10.38
N VAL A 280 -20.32 17.33 -9.09
CA VAL A 280 -19.08 17.67 -8.39
C VAL A 280 -18.49 16.41 -7.77
N TRP A 281 -17.25 16.14 -8.05
CA TRP A 281 -16.45 15.11 -7.41
C TRP A 281 -15.65 15.74 -6.27
N ILE A 282 -15.83 15.30 -5.02
CA ILE A 282 -15.21 15.91 -3.84
C ILE A 282 -14.58 14.86 -2.94
N TRP A 283 -13.36 15.16 -2.46
CA TRP A 283 -12.62 14.38 -1.48
C TRP A 283 -12.50 15.13 -0.17
N LEU A 284 -12.77 14.42 0.94
CA LEU A 284 -12.59 14.90 2.30
C LEU A 284 -11.53 14.07 2.99
N ARG A 285 -10.52 14.71 3.60
CA ARG A 285 -9.42 14.04 4.29
C ARG A 285 -9.18 14.65 5.66
N ASP A 286 -8.82 13.81 6.61
CA ASP A 286 -8.26 14.22 7.91
C ASP A 286 -7.35 13.12 8.49
N ASN A 287 -6.62 13.47 9.54
CA ASN A 287 -5.83 12.53 10.31
C ASN A 287 -6.69 11.52 11.09
N GLU A 288 -7.94 11.83 11.32
CA GLU A 288 -8.88 11.05 12.11
C GLU A 288 -10.20 10.82 11.37
N ARG A 289 -10.64 9.57 11.32
CA ARG A 289 -11.91 9.17 10.71
C ARG A 289 -13.12 9.95 11.25
N ASP A 290 -13.19 10.16 12.57
CA ASP A 290 -14.34 10.84 13.20
C ASP A 290 -14.50 12.27 12.69
N VAL A 291 -13.40 12.95 12.37
CA VAL A 291 -13.39 14.28 11.75
C VAL A 291 -13.90 14.23 10.31
N VAL A 292 -13.49 13.20 9.55
CA VAL A 292 -14.00 12.99 8.19
C VAL A 292 -15.50 12.72 8.20
N GLU A 293 -16.02 11.95 9.17
CA GLU A 293 -17.46 11.71 9.34
C GLU A 293 -18.24 13.01 9.66
N GLU A 294 -17.70 13.86 10.52
CA GLU A 294 -18.27 15.18 10.80
C GLU A 294 -18.35 16.02 9.51
N MET A 295 -17.25 16.08 8.76
CA MET A 295 -17.18 16.80 7.47
C MET A 295 -18.18 16.25 6.47
N LEU A 296 -18.30 14.93 6.35
CA LEU A 296 -19.26 14.24 5.49
C LEU A 296 -20.71 14.64 5.84
N GLY A 297 -21.03 14.66 7.14
CA GLY A 297 -22.35 15.09 7.61
C GLY A 297 -22.68 16.55 7.22
N ARG A 298 -21.67 17.44 7.29
CA ARG A 298 -21.82 18.85 6.88
C ARG A 298 -21.96 18.98 5.36
N VAL A 299 -21.17 18.27 4.57
CA VAL A 299 -21.25 18.28 3.10
C VAL A 299 -22.62 17.81 2.61
N ARG A 300 -23.20 16.77 3.23
CA ARG A 300 -24.56 16.31 2.90
C ARG A 300 -25.61 17.40 3.13
N LYS A 301 -25.57 18.07 4.30
CA LYS A 301 -26.51 19.20 4.61
C LYS A 301 -26.29 20.36 3.66
N ILE A 302 -25.07 20.67 3.25
CA ILE A 302 -24.80 21.71 2.27
C ILE A 302 -25.43 21.35 0.91
N ALA A 303 -25.30 20.09 0.46
CA ALA A 303 -25.92 19.63 -0.79
C ALA A 303 -27.43 19.73 -0.76
N GLU A 304 -28.06 19.32 0.35
CA GLU A 304 -29.53 19.47 0.57
C GLU A 304 -29.97 20.95 0.56
N GLY A 305 -29.24 21.82 1.29
CA GLY A 305 -29.54 23.27 1.33
C GLY A 305 -29.36 23.95 -0.03
N ALA A 306 -28.32 23.58 -0.79
CA ALA A 306 -28.09 24.11 -2.13
C ALA A 306 -29.19 23.67 -3.11
N ALA A 307 -29.62 22.42 -3.03
CA ALA A 307 -30.69 21.90 -3.86
C ALA A 307 -32.03 22.62 -3.56
N LEU A 308 -32.34 22.82 -2.28
CA LEU A 308 -33.54 23.56 -1.85
C LEU A 308 -33.53 24.99 -2.37
N ALA A 309 -32.43 25.72 -2.25
CA ALA A 309 -32.28 27.10 -2.68
C ALA A 309 -32.41 27.23 -4.21
N ALA A 310 -31.88 26.28 -5.00
CA ALA A 310 -31.97 26.29 -6.46
C ALA A 310 -33.28 25.67 -7.00
N GLY A 311 -34.10 25.05 -6.16
CA GLY A 311 -35.33 24.35 -6.56
C GLY A 311 -35.05 23.10 -7.40
N VAL A 312 -33.96 22.37 -7.08
CA VAL A 312 -33.49 21.14 -7.75
C VAL A 312 -33.39 19.98 -6.76
N GLU A 313 -33.07 18.79 -7.24
CA GLU A 313 -32.78 17.64 -6.39
C GLU A 313 -31.25 17.48 -6.24
N SER A 314 -30.79 16.98 -5.07
CA SER A 314 -29.38 16.58 -4.88
C SER A 314 -29.26 15.14 -4.45
N THR A 315 -28.16 14.49 -4.87
CA THR A 315 -27.78 13.15 -4.41
C THR A 315 -26.30 13.16 -4.07
N VAL A 316 -25.94 12.66 -2.89
CA VAL A 316 -24.55 12.48 -2.45
C VAL A 316 -24.23 10.99 -2.45
N ARG A 317 -23.43 10.54 -3.39
CA ARG A 317 -23.03 9.14 -3.54
C ARG A 317 -21.61 8.93 -3.03
N MET A 318 -21.43 7.90 -2.20
CA MET A 318 -20.13 7.39 -1.80
C MET A 318 -19.49 6.72 -3.02
N GLN A 319 -18.24 7.10 -3.35
CA GLN A 319 -17.43 6.45 -4.39
C GLN A 319 -16.41 5.50 -3.77
N GLY A 320 -15.84 5.89 -2.63
CA GLY A 320 -14.85 5.14 -1.89
C GLY A 320 -14.39 5.88 -0.64
N GLY A 321 -13.41 5.32 0.03
CA GLY A 321 -12.72 5.98 1.14
C GLY A 321 -12.09 4.99 2.10
N ASP A 322 -11.08 5.47 2.81
CA ASP A 322 -10.26 4.70 3.72
C ASP A 322 -10.33 5.26 5.13
N TRP A 323 -10.19 4.41 6.12
CA TRP A 323 -9.90 4.83 7.47
C TRP A 323 -8.43 5.25 7.59
N ASN A 324 -8.06 5.93 8.65
CA ASN A 324 -6.66 6.11 9.02
C ASN A 324 -6.09 4.83 9.65
N MET A 325 -4.80 4.54 9.44
CA MET A 325 -4.16 3.34 9.98
C MET A 325 -4.25 3.27 11.50
N LEU A 326 -4.73 2.15 12.03
CA LEU A 326 -4.67 1.83 13.45
C LEU A 326 -3.31 1.19 13.78
N VAL A 327 -2.36 1.99 14.22
CA VAL A 327 -1.01 1.51 14.55
C VAL A 327 -1.03 0.62 15.79
N ASN A 328 -0.50 -0.60 15.67
CA ASN A 328 -0.29 -1.51 16.80
C ASN A 328 1.18 -1.46 17.23
N MET A 329 1.50 -0.71 18.30
CA MET A 329 2.87 -0.44 18.74
C MET A 329 3.61 -1.70 19.18
N SER A 330 2.92 -2.67 19.80
CA SER A 330 3.49 -3.96 20.19
C SER A 330 3.98 -4.74 18.96
N GLY A 331 3.17 -4.78 17.92
CA GLY A 331 3.52 -5.40 16.64
C GLY A 331 4.64 -4.64 15.92
N GLN A 332 4.56 -3.30 15.90
CA GLN A 332 5.59 -2.47 15.27
C GLN A 332 6.95 -2.63 15.94
N ARG A 333 7.00 -2.70 17.26
CA ARG A 333 8.25 -2.95 18.00
C ARG A 333 8.85 -4.32 17.67
N LEU A 334 8.01 -5.34 17.47
CA LEU A 334 8.46 -6.66 17.05
C LEU A 334 9.09 -6.62 15.65
N ALA A 335 8.43 -5.96 14.69
CA ALA A 335 8.94 -5.81 13.32
C ALA A 335 10.24 -4.99 13.29
N TRP A 336 10.31 -3.90 14.06
CA TRP A 336 11.53 -3.08 14.17
C TRP A 336 12.73 -3.89 14.66
N LYS A 337 12.57 -4.73 15.69
CA LYS A 337 13.65 -5.62 16.20
C LYS A 337 14.15 -6.58 15.12
N ASN A 338 13.26 -7.07 14.25
CA ASN A 338 13.65 -7.96 13.15
C ASN A 338 14.34 -7.20 12.01
N LEU A 339 13.93 -5.96 11.70
CA LEU A 339 14.65 -5.08 10.78
C LEU A 339 16.06 -4.75 11.33
N ASP A 340 16.18 -4.42 12.63
CA ASP A 340 17.49 -4.15 13.26
C ASP A 340 18.41 -5.38 13.24
N TRP A 341 17.84 -6.56 13.45
CA TRP A 341 18.60 -7.80 13.33
C TRP A 341 19.14 -8.05 11.93
N LEU A 342 18.35 -7.78 10.90
CA LEU A 342 18.76 -7.93 9.49
C LEU A 342 19.84 -6.93 9.08
N GLY A 343 19.88 -5.76 9.70
CA GLY A 343 20.85 -4.71 9.41
C GLY A 343 20.52 -3.89 8.16
N THR A 344 21.57 -3.39 7.50
CA THR A 344 21.45 -2.46 6.37
C THR A 344 21.21 -3.14 5.03
N ILE A 345 20.59 -2.43 4.10
CA ILE A 345 20.46 -2.87 2.70
C ILE A 345 21.78 -2.55 1.97
N PRO A 346 22.45 -3.53 1.33
CA PRO A 346 23.76 -3.30 0.72
C PRO A 346 23.64 -2.68 -0.68
N PHE A 347 23.28 -1.38 -0.74
CA PHE A 347 23.29 -0.63 -1.99
C PHE A 347 24.72 -0.38 -2.48
N THR A 348 24.95 -0.51 -3.78
CA THR A 348 26.24 -0.26 -4.42
C THR A 348 26.44 1.22 -4.74
N ASP A 349 27.68 1.62 -5.04
CA ASP A 349 27.98 2.98 -5.47
C ASP A 349 27.29 3.33 -6.81
N ASP A 350 27.09 2.35 -7.69
CA ASP A 350 26.35 2.53 -8.94
C ASP A 350 24.87 2.83 -8.67
N GLU A 351 24.26 2.10 -7.75
CA GLU A 351 22.88 2.35 -7.32
C GLU A 351 22.73 3.71 -6.62
N GLN A 352 23.71 4.11 -5.82
CA GLN A 352 23.76 5.43 -5.21
C GLN A 352 23.91 6.55 -6.26
N ARG A 353 24.73 6.33 -7.31
CA ARG A 353 24.84 7.30 -8.43
C ARG A 353 23.52 7.39 -9.21
N PHE A 354 22.90 6.26 -9.50
CA PHE A 354 21.58 6.19 -10.13
C PHE A 354 20.53 7.00 -9.35
N ALA A 355 20.47 6.79 -8.04
CA ALA A 355 19.56 7.50 -7.14
C ALA A 355 19.78 9.02 -7.15
N ARG A 356 21.03 9.47 -7.06
CA ARG A 356 21.36 10.93 -7.10
C ARG A 356 21.05 11.53 -8.48
N THR A 357 21.17 10.79 -9.56
CA THR A 357 20.76 11.24 -10.89
C THR A 357 19.26 11.50 -10.93
N ILE A 358 18.44 10.57 -10.43
CA ILE A 358 16.99 10.77 -10.30
C ILE A 358 16.67 12.01 -9.46
N GLN A 359 17.31 12.15 -8.28
CA GLN A 359 17.08 13.28 -7.38
C GLN A 359 17.44 14.62 -8.02
N ARG A 360 18.54 14.68 -8.77
CA ARG A 360 18.89 15.88 -9.55
C ARG A 360 17.83 16.21 -10.59
N ASP A 361 17.39 15.21 -11.36
CA ASP A 361 16.47 15.41 -12.48
C ASP A 361 15.01 15.69 -12.01
N THR A 362 14.70 15.34 -10.77
CA THR A 362 13.44 15.66 -10.09
C THR A 362 13.53 16.87 -9.15
N ASN A 363 14.66 17.57 -9.13
CA ASN A 363 14.90 18.73 -8.28
C ASN A 363 14.72 18.45 -6.78
N VAL A 364 15.16 17.28 -6.32
CA VAL A 364 15.14 16.85 -4.93
C VAL A 364 16.55 16.81 -4.39
N LYS A 365 16.71 16.97 -3.06
CA LYS A 365 18.02 16.91 -2.40
C LYS A 365 18.71 15.57 -2.68
N GLN A 366 19.99 15.62 -3.10
CA GLN A 366 20.75 14.45 -3.54
C GLN A 366 21.32 13.65 -2.35
N GLU A 367 20.48 13.01 -1.57
CA GLU A 367 20.84 12.17 -0.42
C GLU A 367 21.12 10.71 -0.82
N GLY A 368 20.68 10.30 -2.01
CA GLY A 368 20.80 8.91 -2.51
C GLY A 368 19.75 7.97 -1.89
N LEU A 369 20.14 6.72 -1.73
CA LEU A 369 19.34 5.66 -1.10
C LEU A 369 19.67 5.57 0.38
N VAL A 370 18.66 5.53 1.24
CA VAL A 370 18.82 5.29 2.67
C VAL A 370 18.95 3.80 2.93
N ALA A 371 20.13 3.36 3.33
CA ALA A 371 20.42 1.94 3.58
C ALA A 371 20.11 1.50 5.02
N THR A 372 20.02 2.46 5.95
CA THR A 372 19.90 2.20 7.39
C THR A 372 18.44 2.17 7.84
N LEU A 373 18.20 1.42 8.92
CA LEU A 373 16.93 1.40 9.62
C LEU A 373 16.74 2.73 10.38
N LYS A 374 15.56 3.32 10.25
CA LYS A 374 15.14 4.47 11.06
C LYS A 374 14.95 4.05 12.52
N GLU A 375 15.29 4.95 13.45
CA GLU A 375 15.05 4.73 14.87
C GLU A 375 13.56 4.49 15.18
N PHE A 376 13.31 3.64 16.17
CA PHE A 376 11.95 3.34 16.59
C PHE A 376 11.34 4.51 17.35
N GLU A 377 10.21 5.00 16.87
CA GLU A 377 9.44 6.04 17.56
C GLU A 377 8.52 5.38 18.60
N GLU A 378 8.76 5.64 19.90
CA GLU A 378 8.03 5.01 21.02
C GLU A 378 6.55 5.40 21.13
N LYS A 379 6.14 6.44 20.42
CA LYS A 379 4.74 6.91 20.40
C LYS A 379 4.27 7.00 18.96
N PRO A 380 3.00 6.70 18.67
CA PRO A 380 2.43 6.95 17.35
C PRO A 380 2.65 8.41 16.96
N GLY A 381 3.24 8.62 15.79
CA GLY A 381 3.41 9.95 15.21
C GLY A 381 2.12 10.48 14.58
N LEU A 382 2.12 11.77 14.23
CA LEU A 382 1.06 12.34 13.39
C LEU A 382 1.05 11.61 12.03
N PRO A 383 -0.13 11.47 11.43
CA PRO A 383 -0.25 10.88 10.10
C PRO A 383 0.66 11.56 9.09
N GLU A 384 1.37 10.77 8.32
CA GLU A 384 2.22 11.19 7.20
C GLU A 384 1.80 10.43 5.94
N GLY A 385 1.95 11.09 4.80
CA GLY A 385 1.67 10.48 3.51
C GLY A 385 0.21 10.44 3.12
N GLY A 386 -0.16 9.44 2.30
CA GLY A 386 -1.48 9.28 1.72
C GLY A 386 -2.44 8.48 2.60
N SER A 387 -3.43 7.91 1.93
CA SER A 387 -4.36 6.93 2.47
C SER A 387 -4.02 5.55 1.90
N THR A 388 -4.51 4.48 2.52
CA THR A 388 -4.40 3.10 2.02
C THR A 388 -5.53 2.27 2.60
N ASP A 389 -6.08 1.34 1.84
CA ASP A 389 -7.10 0.40 2.29
C ASP A 389 -6.57 -0.70 3.24
N VAL A 390 -5.23 -0.81 3.43
CA VAL A 390 -4.61 -1.55 4.54
C VAL A 390 -5.10 -1.00 5.90
N ALA A 391 -5.36 0.30 5.96
CA ALA A 391 -5.88 0.93 7.16
C ALA A 391 -7.21 0.34 7.59
N ASP A 392 -8.13 0.09 6.67
CA ASP A 392 -9.41 -0.55 6.95
C ASP A 392 -9.24 -1.95 7.56
N VAL A 393 -8.29 -2.73 7.05
CA VAL A 393 -7.92 -4.03 7.63
C VAL A 393 -7.43 -3.83 9.06
N SER A 394 -6.63 -2.80 9.35
CA SER A 394 -6.04 -2.54 10.66
C SER A 394 -7.07 -2.26 11.76
N TRP A 395 -8.28 -1.80 11.44
CA TRP A 395 -9.38 -1.61 12.39
C TRP A 395 -10.18 -2.88 12.66
N ASN A 396 -9.96 -3.93 11.88
CA ASN A 396 -10.67 -5.21 12.01
C ASN A 396 -9.75 -6.33 12.50
N ILE A 397 -8.45 -6.24 12.21
CA ILE A 397 -7.44 -7.24 12.56
C ILE A 397 -6.16 -6.50 12.98
N PRO A 398 -5.52 -6.86 14.10
CA PRO A 398 -4.26 -6.23 14.48
C PRO A 398 -3.25 -6.39 13.35
N THR A 399 -2.76 -5.26 12.82
CA THR A 399 -1.91 -5.22 11.63
C THR A 399 -0.54 -4.67 11.98
N ILE A 400 0.50 -5.35 11.50
CA ILE A 400 1.90 -4.94 11.53
C ILE A 400 2.26 -4.46 10.13
N HIS A 401 2.73 -3.23 10.01
CA HIS A 401 3.11 -2.62 8.75
C HIS A 401 4.53 -2.09 8.79
N LEU A 402 5.29 -2.27 7.72
CA LEU A 402 6.65 -1.73 7.61
C LEU A 402 6.90 -1.15 6.22
N SER A 403 7.77 -0.16 6.14
CA SER A 403 8.25 0.40 4.89
C SER A 403 9.70 0.03 4.67
N VAL A 404 10.09 -0.19 3.41
CA VAL A 404 11.47 -0.56 3.07
C VAL A 404 11.95 0.24 1.87
N THR A 405 13.18 0.72 1.93
CA THR A 405 13.81 1.52 0.87
C THR A 405 13.86 0.77 -0.46
N THR A 406 13.13 1.29 -1.43
CA THR A 406 13.08 0.82 -2.83
C THR A 406 13.27 1.96 -3.83
N ALA A 407 13.33 3.20 -3.35
CA ALA A 407 13.50 4.40 -4.16
C ALA A 407 14.41 5.43 -3.45
N PRO A 408 14.94 6.44 -4.16
CA PRO A 408 15.76 7.49 -3.59
C PRO A 408 15.01 8.33 -2.56
N LYS A 409 15.70 8.80 -1.51
CA LYS A 409 15.13 9.67 -0.47
C LYS A 409 14.48 10.91 -1.07
N GLY A 410 13.20 11.14 -0.72
CA GLY A 410 12.41 12.27 -1.20
C GLY A 410 12.00 12.21 -2.67
N ALA A 411 12.23 11.10 -3.37
CA ALA A 411 11.74 10.94 -4.75
C ALA A 411 10.21 11.05 -4.80
N PRO A 412 9.62 11.70 -5.82
CA PRO A 412 8.18 11.78 -5.95
C PRO A 412 7.56 10.40 -6.21
N TRP A 413 6.54 10.07 -5.42
CA TRP A 413 5.71 8.87 -5.58
C TRP A 413 4.61 9.09 -6.62
N HIS A 414 4.01 8.00 -7.11
CA HIS A 414 3.07 7.99 -8.23
C HIS A 414 3.68 8.62 -9.50
N ALA A 415 5.00 8.50 -9.64
CA ALA A 415 5.79 9.13 -10.68
C ALA A 415 6.88 8.19 -11.20
N TRP A 416 7.50 8.58 -12.32
CA TRP A 416 8.52 7.80 -13.02
C TRP A 416 9.71 7.29 -12.17
N PRO A 417 10.20 8.01 -11.11
CA PRO A 417 11.33 7.54 -10.32
C PRO A 417 11.09 6.19 -9.63
N VAL A 418 9.89 6.00 -9.08
CA VAL A 418 9.52 4.75 -8.41
C VAL A 418 9.41 3.61 -9.41
N VAL A 419 8.80 3.86 -10.58
CA VAL A 419 8.73 2.87 -11.67
C VAL A 419 10.13 2.45 -12.11
N ALA A 420 11.05 3.43 -12.31
CA ALA A 420 12.42 3.16 -12.71
C ALA A 420 13.15 2.26 -11.71
N CYS A 421 13.02 2.55 -10.41
CA CYS A 421 13.66 1.77 -9.35
C CYS A 421 13.01 0.38 -9.14
N GLY A 422 11.70 0.26 -9.36
CA GLY A 422 10.92 -0.98 -9.19
C GLY A 422 11.31 -2.09 -10.17
N GLY A 423 11.84 -1.75 -11.35
CA GLY A 423 12.29 -2.68 -12.39
C GLY A 423 13.81 -2.98 -12.36
N MET A 424 14.51 -2.70 -11.26
CA MET A 424 15.94 -2.90 -11.17
C MET A 424 16.41 -3.33 -9.77
N SER A 425 17.73 -3.52 -9.63
CA SER A 425 18.34 -4.05 -8.39
C SER A 425 18.05 -3.24 -7.12
N ILE A 426 17.77 -1.93 -7.21
CA ILE A 426 17.37 -1.08 -6.07
C ILE A 426 16.06 -1.63 -5.48
N GLY A 427 15.01 -1.73 -6.29
CA GLY A 427 13.72 -2.31 -5.89
C GLY A 427 13.85 -3.75 -5.42
N HIS A 428 14.59 -4.58 -6.17
CA HIS A 428 14.79 -6.01 -5.81
C HIS A 428 15.46 -6.17 -4.44
N LYS A 429 16.45 -5.35 -4.09
CA LYS A 429 17.11 -5.40 -2.77
C LYS A 429 16.15 -5.01 -1.64
N GLY A 430 15.34 -3.96 -1.85
CA GLY A 430 14.30 -3.58 -0.91
C GLY A 430 13.26 -4.69 -0.72
N MET A 431 12.74 -5.25 -1.81
CA MET A 431 11.81 -6.39 -1.81
C MET A 431 12.35 -7.59 -1.01
N MET A 432 13.60 -7.97 -1.26
CA MET A 432 14.25 -9.08 -0.55
C MET A 432 14.43 -8.77 0.94
N HIS A 433 14.74 -7.53 1.29
CA HIS A 433 14.88 -7.10 2.68
C HIS A 433 13.53 -7.12 3.41
N ALA A 434 12.48 -6.59 2.79
CA ALA A 434 11.11 -6.65 3.30
C ALA A 434 10.64 -8.08 3.51
N SER A 435 10.84 -8.95 2.52
CA SER A 435 10.48 -10.37 2.61
C SER A 435 11.13 -11.06 3.81
N LYS A 436 12.42 -10.79 4.08
CA LYS A 436 13.15 -11.33 5.22
C LYS A 436 12.64 -10.80 6.55
N ALA A 437 12.36 -9.48 6.65
CA ALA A 437 11.84 -8.85 7.85
C ALA A 437 10.45 -9.40 8.23
N LEU A 438 9.57 -9.52 7.23
CA LEU A 438 8.25 -10.11 7.39
C LEU A 438 8.32 -11.57 7.83
N ALA A 439 9.17 -12.37 7.18
CA ALA A 439 9.34 -13.78 7.54
C ALA A 439 9.91 -13.94 8.96
N ALA A 440 10.90 -13.14 9.35
CA ALA A 440 11.46 -13.17 10.70
C ALA A 440 10.42 -12.76 11.76
N THR A 441 9.58 -11.76 11.46
CA THR A 441 8.47 -11.33 12.34
C THR A 441 7.42 -12.43 12.46
N MET A 442 7.07 -13.10 11.36
CA MET A 442 6.14 -14.23 11.39
C MET A 442 6.71 -15.43 12.16
N VAL A 443 8.02 -15.72 12.06
CA VAL A 443 8.66 -16.76 12.89
C VAL A 443 8.42 -16.49 14.37
N ASP A 444 8.62 -15.26 14.84
CA ASP A 444 8.36 -14.90 16.24
C ASP A 444 6.89 -15.13 16.62
N LEU A 445 5.95 -14.68 15.78
CA LEU A 445 4.52 -14.83 16.01
C LEU A 445 4.07 -16.29 16.07
N PHE A 446 4.61 -17.16 15.20
CA PHE A 446 4.31 -18.59 15.21
C PHE A 446 4.94 -19.32 16.43
N ALA A 447 6.11 -18.89 16.86
CA ALA A 447 6.87 -19.56 17.88
C ALA A 447 6.52 -19.10 19.31
N ASP A 448 6.06 -17.85 19.50
CA ASP A 448 5.68 -17.30 20.80
C ASP A 448 4.24 -16.75 20.81
N PRO A 449 3.26 -17.53 21.28
CA PRO A 449 1.86 -17.09 21.39
C PRO A 449 1.63 -15.88 22.29
N LYS A 450 2.57 -15.54 23.20
CA LYS A 450 2.44 -14.37 24.08
C LYS A 450 2.48 -13.08 23.29
N LEU A 451 3.29 -13.02 22.22
CA LEU A 451 3.37 -11.87 21.33
C LEU A 451 2.01 -11.57 20.68
N ILE A 452 1.31 -12.61 20.20
CA ILE A 452 -0.04 -12.47 19.66
C ILE A 452 -1.01 -11.96 20.72
N THR A 453 -0.89 -12.48 21.95
CA THR A 453 -1.74 -12.04 23.06
C THR A 453 -1.55 -10.55 23.38
N GLU A 454 -0.30 -10.07 23.42
CA GLU A 454 0.02 -8.65 23.65
C GLU A 454 -0.51 -7.75 22.51
N ILE A 455 -0.28 -8.14 21.26
CA ILE A 455 -0.73 -7.43 20.06
C ILE A 455 -2.27 -7.34 20.05
N ARG A 456 -2.97 -8.43 20.33
CA ARG A 456 -4.43 -8.48 20.40
C ARG A 456 -5.01 -7.70 21.58
N LYS A 457 -4.32 -7.68 22.72
CA LYS A 457 -4.73 -6.86 23.87
C LYS A 457 -4.70 -5.37 23.51
N GLU A 458 -3.60 -4.88 22.96
CA GLU A 458 -3.47 -3.49 22.52
C GLU A 458 -4.54 -3.14 21.47
N PHE A 459 -4.76 -4.02 20.49
CA PHE A 459 -5.81 -3.86 19.48
C PHE A 459 -7.19 -3.72 20.13
N GLY A 460 -7.55 -4.62 21.04
CA GLY A 460 -8.84 -4.58 21.74
C GLY A 460 -9.03 -3.34 22.61
N GLU A 461 -7.95 -2.80 23.19
CA GLU A 461 -7.99 -1.54 23.94
C GLU A 461 -8.24 -0.34 23.03
N LYS A 462 -7.56 -0.28 21.87
CA LYS A 462 -7.67 0.82 20.89
C LYS A 462 -9.00 0.81 20.13
N THR A 463 -9.57 -0.35 19.87
CA THR A 463 -10.85 -0.47 19.13
C THR A 463 -12.09 -0.48 20.05
N ARG A 464 -11.89 -0.39 21.35
CA ARG A 464 -13.00 -0.44 22.33
C ARG A 464 -14.03 0.67 22.07
N GLY A 465 -15.27 0.29 21.79
CA GLY A 465 -16.37 1.20 21.53
C GLY A 465 -16.42 1.74 20.09
N THR A 466 -15.43 1.43 19.26
CA THR A 466 -15.44 1.82 17.86
C THR A 466 -16.23 0.81 17.03
N LYS A 467 -17.16 1.29 16.23
CA LYS A 467 -17.87 0.49 15.24
C LYS A 467 -17.30 0.81 13.85
N TYR A 468 -16.58 -0.14 13.28
CA TYR A 468 -16.08 0.00 11.92
C TYR A 468 -17.24 0.10 10.92
N ARG A 469 -17.09 0.99 9.94
CA ARG A 469 -18.00 1.20 8.81
C ARG A 469 -17.18 1.37 7.54
N GLN A 470 -17.47 0.57 6.52
CA GLN A 470 -16.82 0.70 5.22
C GLN A 470 -17.31 1.92 4.43
N TYR A 471 -16.40 2.54 3.70
CA TYR A 471 -16.67 3.65 2.77
C TYR A 471 -16.56 3.16 1.32
N ILE A 472 -17.43 2.25 0.93
CA ILE A 472 -17.52 1.74 -0.44
C ILE A 472 -18.97 1.77 -0.91
N PRO A 473 -19.22 1.86 -2.23
CA PRO A 473 -20.55 1.71 -2.81
C PRO A 473 -21.17 0.35 -2.49
N ASP A 474 -22.49 0.30 -2.48
CA ASP A 474 -23.21 -0.97 -2.48
C ASP A 474 -22.96 -1.72 -3.79
N GLY A 475 -22.92 -3.06 -3.71
CA GLY A 475 -22.72 -3.91 -4.87
C GLY A 475 -21.29 -4.38 -5.10
N PRO A 476 -20.96 -4.91 -6.29
CA PRO A 476 -19.63 -5.38 -6.63
C PRO A 476 -18.65 -4.21 -6.84
N PRO A 477 -17.34 -4.45 -6.69
CA PRO A 477 -16.33 -3.45 -7.05
C PRO A 477 -16.45 -3.08 -8.53
N VAL A 478 -16.41 -1.79 -8.81
CA VAL A 478 -16.52 -1.25 -10.17
C VAL A 478 -15.20 -0.56 -10.51
N SER A 479 -14.67 -0.85 -11.69
CA SER A 479 -13.49 -0.15 -12.19
C SER A 479 -13.73 1.36 -12.20
N PRO A 480 -12.81 2.18 -11.68
CA PRO A 480 -12.93 3.61 -11.78
C PRO A 480 -13.09 4.00 -13.25
N ARG A 481 -13.96 4.95 -13.50
CA ARG A 481 -14.10 5.51 -14.85
C ARG A 481 -12.82 6.22 -15.24
N PRO A 482 -12.38 6.10 -16.51
CA PRO A 482 -11.23 6.84 -17.02
C PRO A 482 -11.44 8.33 -16.97
#